data_80c8f795904916302785e61781765510
#
_entry.id   80c8f795904916302785e61781765510
#
_cell.length_a   1.000
_cell.length_b   1.000
_cell.length_c   1.000
_cell.angle_alpha   90.00
_cell.angle_beta   90.00
_cell.angle_gamma   90.00
#
_symmetry.space_group_name_H-M   'P 1'
#
loop_
_entity.id
_entity.type
_entity.pdbx_description
1 polymer ?
#
loop_
_entity_poly.entity_id
_entity_poly.type
_entity_poly.pdbx_seq_one_letter_code
_entity_poly.pdbx_strand_id
1 'polypeptide(L)'
;MNETTRRFARLVDLSAVQATSTEADVRACAELATRYNIISVHVLPCWTRFLSTLLPQQGTGEVMIGGPVGFPGGGHATDTKVQEVRQLIADGAREVDMVVNIGKVLSGDYDYVREDLRRVVEAAAPVPAKVILETHYLNEEQIRRVCDIAVEVGMKWVKTSTGWAPTGATVEKVSIIADQLKGRIDINVAGGISDLATVSALYQLGVRRFGMSHGAVTKVLAELEQHPERFPELNVD
;
A
#
# COMPACT_ATOMS: atom_id res chain seq x y z
N MET A 1 22.24 -7.35 -9.66
CA MET A 1 21.47 -6.70 -8.58
C MET A 1 22.32 -6.65 -7.33
N ASN A 2 22.64 -5.46 -6.84
CA ASN A 2 23.37 -5.26 -5.59
C ASN A 2 22.47 -5.43 -4.37
N GLU A 3 23.03 -5.41 -3.15
CA GLU A 3 22.29 -5.64 -1.89
C GLU A 3 21.28 -4.51 -1.60
N THR A 4 21.66 -3.24 -1.81
CA THR A 4 20.78 -2.09 -1.61
C THR A 4 19.53 -2.19 -2.49
N THR A 5 19.70 -2.52 -3.78
CA THR A 5 18.59 -2.76 -4.71
C THR A 5 17.68 -3.90 -4.22
N ARG A 6 18.27 -4.99 -3.73
CA ARG A 6 17.52 -6.13 -3.20
C ARG A 6 16.71 -5.76 -1.95
N ARG A 7 17.31 -5.04 -1.02
CA ARG A 7 16.64 -4.56 0.20
C ARG A 7 15.51 -3.57 -0.14
N PHE A 8 15.75 -2.64 -1.07
CA PHE A 8 14.72 -1.71 -1.52
C PHE A 8 13.52 -2.43 -2.16
N ALA A 9 13.74 -3.41 -3.03
CA ALA A 9 12.68 -4.18 -3.65
C ALA A 9 11.72 -4.82 -2.62
N ARG A 10 12.24 -5.19 -1.44
CA ARG A 10 11.43 -5.71 -0.32
C ARG A 10 10.63 -4.64 0.44
N LEU A 11 10.72 -3.38 0.06
CA LEU A 11 9.90 -2.28 0.57
C LEU A 11 8.84 -1.81 -0.43
N VAL A 12 8.80 -2.39 -1.64
CA VAL A 12 7.95 -1.88 -2.74
C VAL A 12 6.65 -2.67 -2.85
N ASP A 13 5.52 -1.93 -2.83
CA ASP A 13 4.21 -2.38 -3.30
C ASP A 13 4.07 -1.93 -4.76
N LEU A 14 4.44 -2.79 -5.70
CA LEU A 14 4.33 -2.52 -7.13
C LEU A 14 2.86 -2.56 -7.56
N SER A 15 2.37 -1.53 -8.27
CA SER A 15 0.94 -1.42 -8.51
C SER A 15 0.56 -1.17 -9.97
N ALA A 16 -0.48 -1.89 -10.44
CA ALA A 16 -1.24 -1.65 -11.66
C ALA A 16 -2.74 -1.52 -11.29
N VAL A 17 -3.09 -0.37 -10.67
CA VAL A 17 -4.42 -0.11 -10.09
C VAL A 17 -5.12 1.08 -10.75
N GLN A 18 -4.68 1.52 -11.92
CA GLN A 18 -5.40 2.55 -12.68
C GLN A 18 -6.62 1.95 -13.37
N ALA A 19 -7.67 2.77 -13.61
CA ALA A 19 -8.86 2.32 -14.35
C ALA A 19 -8.53 1.77 -15.74
N THR A 20 -7.42 2.22 -16.31
CA THR A 20 -6.92 1.83 -17.63
C THR A 20 -5.91 0.69 -17.58
N SER A 21 -5.62 0.11 -16.40
CA SER A 21 -4.67 -1.00 -16.29
C SER A 21 -5.16 -2.22 -17.04
N THR A 22 -4.31 -2.71 -17.94
CA THR A 22 -4.58 -3.82 -18.84
C THR A 22 -3.92 -5.11 -18.37
N GLU A 23 -4.23 -6.24 -19.05
CA GLU A 23 -3.52 -7.51 -18.84
C GLU A 23 -2.01 -7.36 -19.06
N ALA A 24 -1.58 -6.56 -20.05
CA ALA A 24 -0.16 -6.32 -20.32
C ALA A 24 0.54 -5.62 -19.13
N ASP A 25 -0.14 -4.67 -18.48
CA ASP A 25 0.39 -4.00 -17.29
C ASP A 25 0.55 -4.97 -16.11
N VAL A 26 -0.43 -5.87 -15.93
CA VAL A 26 -0.37 -6.91 -14.88
C VAL A 26 0.78 -7.87 -15.12
N ARG A 27 0.98 -8.32 -16.37
CA ARG A 27 2.12 -9.18 -16.77
C ARG A 27 3.45 -8.48 -16.53
N ALA A 28 3.59 -7.22 -16.94
CA ALA A 28 4.81 -6.44 -16.72
C ALA A 28 5.13 -6.29 -15.23
N CYS A 29 4.13 -6.06 -14.39
CA CYS A 29 4.30 -6.02 -12.93
C CYS A 29 4.74 -7.38 -12.37
N ALA A 30 4.15 -8.49 -12.81
CA ALA A 30 4.52 -9.83 -12.37
C ALA A 30 5.97 -10.19 -12.75
N GLU A 31 6.39 -9.87 -13.97
CA GLU A 31 7.76 -10.08 -14.48
C GLU A 31 8.78 -9.25 -13.67
N LEU A 32 8.51 -7.96 -13.48
CA LEU A 32 9.39 -7.08 -12.70
C LEU A 32 9.49 -7.56 -11.25
N ALA A 33 8.36 -7.91 -10.63
CA ALA A 33 8.32 -8.38 -9.26
C ALA A 33 9.09 -9.69 -9.07
N THR A 34 8.96 -10.63 -9.99
CA THR A 34 9.71 -11.90 -9.97
C THR A 34 11.21 -11.65 -10.15
N ARG A 35 11.58 -10.78 -11.10
CA ARG A 35 12.99 -10.47 -11.40
C ARG A 35 13.73 -9.86 -10.21
N TYR A 36 13.10 -8.93 -9.48
CA TYR A 36 13.73 -8.19 -8.39
C TYR A 36 13.33 -8.69 -7.00
N ASN A 37 12.49 -9.73 -6.93
CA ASN A 37 11.91 -10.21 -5.67
C ASN A 37 11.21 -9.09 -4.89
N ILE A 38 10.38 -8.30 -5.57
CA ILE A 38 9.56 -7.24 -4.98
C ILE A 38 8.61 -7.85 -3.94
N ILE A 39 8.34 -7.12 -2.83
CA ILE A 39 7.57 -7.71 -1.73
C ILE A 39 6.11 -8.00 -2.11
N SER A 40 5.46 -7.11 -2.89
CA SER A 40 4.07 -7.34 -3.30
C SER A 40 3.72 -6.68 -4.64
N VAL A 41 2.70 -7.23 -5.29
CA VAL A 41 2.05 -6.64 -6.47
C VAL A 41 0.58 -6.40 -6.16
N HIS A 42 0.11 -5.18 -6.41
CA HIS A 42 -1.27 -4.75 -6.23
C HIS A 42 -1.94 -4.51 -7.58
N VAL A 43 -3.09 -5.14 -7.79
CA VAL A 43 -3.90 -4.98 -9.00
C VAL A 43 -5.37 -4.75 -8.62
N LEU A 44 -6.17 -4.22 -9.54
CA LEU A 44 -7.62 -4.13 -9.32
C LEU A 44 -8.23 -5.52 -9.10
N PRO A 45 -9.31 -5.67 -8.34
CA PRO A 45 -9.88 -6.96 -7.94
C PRO A 45 -10.11 -7.94 -9.09
N CYS A 46 -10.54 -7.43 -10.25
CA CYS A 46 -10.78 -8.25 -11.45
C CYS A 46 -9.51 -8.96 -11.99
N TRP A 47 -8.32 -8.49 -11.62
CA TRP A 47 -7.04 -9.04 -12.05
C TRP A 47 -6.37 -9.95 -11.01
N THR A 48 -6.88 -10.02 -9.78
CA THR A 48 -6.22 -10.73 -8.67
C THR A 48 -6.01 -12.21 -8.98
N ARG A 49 -7.05 -12.90 -9.45
CA ARG A 49 -6.96 -14.30 -9.85
C ARG A 49 -5.99 -14.51 -11.02
N PHE A 50 -6.01 -13.61 -12.01
CA PHE A 50 -5.07 -13.69 -13.12
C PHE A 50 -3.63 -13.51 -12.66
N LEU A 51 -3.36 -12.50 -11.83
CA LEU A 51 -2.03 -12.28 -11.25
C LEU A 51 -1.55 -13.51 -10.47
N SER A 52 -2.43 -14.20 -9.75
CA SER A 52 -2.07 -15.40 -8.99
C SER A 52 -1.58 -16.55 -9.86
N THR A 53 -1.95 -16.58 -11.14
CA THR A 53 -1.44 -17.58 -12.11
C THR A 53 -0.04 -17.23 -12.65
N LEU A 54 0.39 -15.97 -12.50
CA LEU A 54 1.65 -15.48 -13.04
C LEU A 54 2.79 -15.51 -12.01
N LEU A 55 2.46 -15.44 -10.71
CA LEU A 55 3.44 -15.38 -9.64
C LEU A 55 3.70 -16.77 -9.05
N PRO A 56 4.96 -17.11 -8.70
CA PRO A 56 5.29 -18.34 -7.99
C PRO A 56 4.55 -18.43 -6.66
N GLN A 57 3.89 -19.55 -6.41
CA GLN A 57 3.01 -19.75 -5.24
C GLN A 57 3.73 -20.16 -3.96
N GLN A 58 5.04 -20.47 -3.99
CA GLN A 58 5.77 -20.98 -2.82
C GLN A 58 7.26 -20.64 -2.87
N GLY A 59 7.83 -20.32 -1.70
CA GLY A 59 9.28 -20.18 -1.48
C GLY A 59 9.65 -19.02 -0.56
N THR A 60 10.85 -19.06 0.02
CA THR A 60 11.45 -17.91 0.73
C THR A 60 11.69 -16.78 -0.27
N GLY A 61 11.09 -15.63 -0.03
CA GLY A 61 11.12 -14.50 -0.95
C GLY A 61 9.88 -14.42 -1.86
N GLU A 62 8.78 -15.04 -1.47
CA GLU A 62 7.50 -14.99 -2.19
C GLU A 62 7.06 -13.54 -2.45
N VAL A 63 6.61 -13.28 -3.68
CA VAL A 63 5.94 -12.04 -4.05
C VAL A 63 4.48 -12.14 -3.62
N MET A 64 4.06 -11.30 -2.68
CA MET A 64 2.67 -11.28 -2.22
C MET A 64 1.75 -10.61 -3.24
N ILE A 65 0.49 -11.01 -3.23
CA ILE A 65 -0.57 -10.31 -3.97
C ILE A 65 -1.32 -9.44 -2.97
N GLY A 66 -1.38 -8.14 -3.25
CA GLY A 66 -2.21 -7.19 -2.52
C GLY A 66 -3.54 -6.93 -3.24
N GLY A 67 -4.62 -6.80 -2.47
CA GLY A 67 -5.96 -6.55 -3.00
C GLY A 67 -6.56 -5.25 -2.46
N PRO A 68 -6.86 -4.24 -3.31
CA PRO A 68 -7.57 -3.04 -2.89
C PRO A 68 -9.04 -3.32 -2.63
N VAL A 69 -9.57 -2.78 -1.52
CA VAL A 69 -10.95 -2.96 -1.02
C VAL A 69 -11.66 -1.62 -0.95
N GLY A 70 -12.87 -1.54 -1.49
CA GLY A 70 -13.64 -0.28 -1.57
C GLY A 70 -12.98 0.77 -2.44
N PHE A 71 -12.13 0.35 -3.34
CA PHE A 71 -11.26 1.21 -4.13
C PHE A 71 -11.98 1.83 -5.35
N PRO A 72 -11.69 3.11 -5.74
CA PRO A 72 -10.74 4.02 -5.08
C PRO A 72 -11.36 4.95 -4.03
N GLY A 73 -12.67 5.03 -3.91
CA GLY A 73 -13.37 6.09 -3.17
C GLY A 73 -13.80 5.75 -1.75
N GLY A 74 -13.68 4.50 -1.32
CA GLY A 74 -14.04 4.06 0.05
C GLY A 74 -15.54 4.07 0.38
N GLY A 75 -16.40 4.53 -0.53
CA GLY A 75 -17.83 4.75 -0.29
C GLY A 75 -18.73 3.52 -0.36
N HIS A 76 -18.18 2.32 -0.59
CA HIS A 76 -18.95 1.08 -0.57
C HIS A 76 -19.50 0.81 0.84
N ALA A 77 -20.68 0.18 0.91
CA ALA A 77 -21.22 -0.31 2.17
C ALA A 77 -20.27 -1.34 2.79
N THR A 78 -20.19 -1.40 4.13
CA THR A 78 -19.30 -2.30 4.86
C THR A 78 -19.45 -3.77 4.44
N ASP A 79 -20.68 -4.25 4.26
CA ASP A 79 -20.94 -5.63 3.81
C ASP A 79 -20.33 -5.92 2.45
N THR A 80 -20.38 -4.94 1.52
CA THR A 80 -19.74 -5.05 0.20
C THR A 80 -18.23 -5.16 0.33
N LYS A 81 -17.59 -4.33 1.17
CA LYS A 81 -16.15 -4.42 1.42
C LYS A 81 -15.75 -5.77 2.04
N VAL A 82 -16.54 -6.28 2.98
CA VAL A 82 -16.34 -7.60 3.59
C VAL A 82 -16.40 -8.72 2.55
N GLN A 83 -17.35 -8.66 1.61
CA GLN A 83 -17.43 -9.65 0.52
C GLN A 83 -16.25 -9.53 -0.44
N GLU A 84 -15.83 -8.31 -0.76
CA GLU A 84 -14.66 -8.04 -1.60
C GLU A 84 -13.38 -8.62 -0.98
N VAL A 85 -13.18 -8.43 0.34
CA VAL A 85 -12.06 -9.06 1.08
C VAL A 85 -12.06 -10.58 0.91
N ARG A 86 -13.20 -11.24 1.14
CA ARG A 86 -13.32 -12.70 1.01
C ARG A 86 -12.99 -13.18 -0.39
N GLN A 87 -13.48 -12.46 -1.40
CA GLN A 87 -13.21 -12.77 -2.80
C GLN A 87 -11.72 -12.61 -3.13
N LEU A 88 -11.11 -11.50 -2.71
CA LEU A 88 -9.68 -11.24 -2.93
C LEU A 88 -8.79 -12.33 -2.34
N ILE A 89 -9.08 -12.75 -1.10
CA ILE A 89 -8.34 -13.83 -0.44
C ILE A 89 -8.53 -15.17 -1.18
N ALA A 90 -9.76 -15.47 -1.61
CA ALA A 90 -10.05 -16.68 -2.40
C ALA A 90 -9.32 -16.65 -3.78
N ASP A 91 -9.08 -15.48 -4.33
CA ASP A 91 -8.34 -15.26 -5.58
C ASP A 91 -6.81 -15.19 -5.40
N GLY A 92 -6.32 -15.31 -4.16
CA GLY A 92 -4.89 -15.44 -3.87
C GLY A 92 -4.25 -14.24 -3.17
N ALA A 93 -5.01 -13.20 -2.78
CA ALA A 93 -4.47 -12.09 -2.02
C ALA A 93 -3.90 -12.53 -0.67
N ARG A 94 -2.76 -11.97 -0.28
CA ARG A 94 -2.04 -12.19 0.98
C ARG A 94 -1.95 -10.94 1.85
N GLU A 95 -2.44 -9.81 1.35
CA GLU A 95 -2.69 -8.59 2.10
C GLU A 95 -3.84 -7.84 1.43
N VAL A 96 -4.59 -7.02 2.19
CA VAL A 96 -5.68 -6.20 1.67
C VAL A 96 -5.51 -4.74 2.06
N ASP A 97 -5.81 -3.84 1.12
CA ASP A 97 -5.66 -2.39 1.27
C ASP A 97 -7.04 -1.73 1.14
N MET A 98 -7.76 -1.54 2.26
CA MET A 98 -9.07 -0.90 2.20
C MET A 98 -8.99 0.63 2.18
N VAL A 99 -9.78 1.27 1.35
CA VAL A 99 -9.98 2.72 1.40
C VAL A 99 -10.98 3.05 2.51
N VAL A 100 -10.59 3.96 3.42
CA VAL A 100 -11.52 4.47 4.45
C VAL A 100 -12.74 5.10 3.79
N ASN A 101 -13.90 5.05 4.42
CA ASN A 101 -15.05 5.78 3.91
C ASN A 101 -14.83 7.29 4.13
N ILE A 102 -14.30 7.95 3.09
CA ILE A 102 -13.90 9.37 3.12
C ILE A 102 -15.09 10.25 3.53
N GLY A 103 -16.27 10.00 2.94
CA GLY A 103 -17.47 10.78 3.26
C GLY A 103 -17.89 10.68 4.72
N LYS A 104 -17.73 9.52 5.35
CA LYS A 104 -17.99 9.31 6.77
C LYS A 104 -16.97 10.02 7.66
N VAL A 105 -15.68 10.00 7.28
CA VAL A 105 -14.63 10.77 7.98
C VAL A 105 -14.96 12.28 7.92
N LEU A 106 -15.26 12.80 6.74
CA LEU A 106 -15.61 14.21 6.54
C LEU A 106 -16.87 14.63 7.31
N SER A 107 -17.80 13.70 7.54
CA SER A 107 -19.02 13.90 8.31
C SER A 107 -18.82 13.76 9.82
N GLY A 108 -17.62 13.37 10.29
CA GLY A 108 -17.33 13.11 11.69
C GLY A 108 -17.98 11.83 12.25
N ASP A 109 -18.46 10.92 11.38
CA ASP A 109 -19.10 9.66 11.77
C ASP A 109 -18.02 8.58 12.04
N TYR A 110 -17.25 8.80 13.08
CA TYR A 110 -16.11 7.94 13.43
C TYR A 110 -16.53 6.57 13.99
N ASP A 111 -17.75 6.44 14.49
CA ASP A 111 -18.27 5.15 14.93
C ASP A 111 -18.50 4.22 13.72
N TYR A 112 -19.06 4.77 12.64
CA TYR A 112 -19.14 4.04 11.37
C TYR A 112 -17.75 3.68 10.84
N VAL A 113 -16.81 4.63 10.84
CA VAL A 113 -15.43 4.38 10.37
C VAL A 113 -14.78 3.24 11.16
N ARG A 114 -14.90 3.26 12.48
CA ARG A 114 -14.37 2.20 13.37
C ARG A 114 -14.96 0.84 13.02
N GLU A 115 -16.28 0.77 12.89
CA GLU A 115 -16.97 -0.49 12.59
C GLU A 115 -16.62 -1.02 11.18
N ASP A 116 -16.52 -0.12 10.18
CA ASP A 116 -16.14 -0.44 8.81
C ASP A 116 -14.72 -1.07 8.76
N LEU A 117 -13.74 -0.42 9.42
CA LEU A 117 -12.38 -0.92 9.51
C LEU A 117 -12.32 -2.25 10.30
N ARG A 118 -12.97 -2.33 11.44
CA ARG A 118 -12.99 -3.53 12.29
C ARG A 118 -13.49 -4.75 11.53
N ARG A 119 -14.63 -4.61 10.83
CA ARG A 119 -15.23 -5.73 10.07
C ARG A 119 -14.36 -6.18 8.91
N VAL A 120 -13.62 -5.27 8.28
CA VAL A 120 -12.66 -5.63 7.24
C VAL A 120 -11.46 -6.38 7.84
N VAL A 121 -10.92 -5.94 8.98
CA VAL A 121 -9.83 -6.66 9.68
C VAL A 121 -10.26 -8.08 10.05
N GLU A 122 -11.46 -8.23 10.62
CA GLU A 122 -12.00 -9.54 10.98
C GLU A 122 -12.20 -10.46 9.77
N ALA A 123 -12.73 -9.91 8.66
CA ALA A 123 -12.95 -10.68 7.45
C ALA A 123 -11.63 -11.06 6.75
N ALA A 124 -10.59 -10.25 6.92
CA ALA A 124 -9.28 -10.50 6.34
C ALA A 124 -8.46 -11.53 7.12
N ALA A 125 -8.70 -11.69 8.43
CA ALA A 125 -7.86 -12.52 9.29
C ALA A 125 -7.70 -13.97 8.76
N PRO A 126 -6.47 -14.54 8.75
CA PRO A 126 -5.20 -13.99 9.29
C PRO A 126 -4.41 -13.09 8.32
N VAL A 127 -4.96 -12.73 7.18
CA VAL A 127 -4.31 -11.87 6.18
C VAL A 127 -4.25 -10.44 6.72
N PRO A 128 -3.08 -9.76 6.69
CA PRO A 128 -2.96 -8.40 7.20
C PRO A 128 -3.77 -7.40 6.36
N ALA A 129 -4.36 -6.43 7.05
CA ALA A 129 -5.11 -5.34 6.44
C ALA A 129 -4.40 -4.00 6.61
N LYS A 130 -4.46 -3.16 5.57
CA LYS A 130 -4.03 -1.77 5.56
C LYS A 130 -5.24 -0.86 5.39
N VAL A 131 -5.20 0.34 5.98
CA VAL A 131 -6.18 1.38 5.68
C VAL A 131 -5.54 2.48 4.83
N ILE A 132 -6.14 2.79 3.68
CA ILE A 132 -5.80 3.94 2.84
C ILE A 132 -6.62 5.13 3.31
N LEU A 133 -5.94 6.17 3.79
CA LEU A 133 -6.57 7.38 4.31
C LEU A 133 -7.13 8.27 3.20
N GLU A 134 -6.50 8.27 2.03
CA GLU A 134 -6.66 9.26 0.96
C GLU A 134 -6.46 10.68 1.48
N THR A 135 -5.23 10.94 1.88
CA THR A 135 -4.83 12.17 2.60
C THR A 135 -5.10 13.48 1.86
N HIS A 136 -5.37 13.41 0.54
CA HIS A 136 -5.78 14.57 -0.25
C HIS A 136 -7.02 15.26 0.32
N TYR A 137 -8.00 14.48 0.79
CA TYR A 137 -9.30 14.99 1.25
C TYR A 137 -9.36 15.28 2.75
N LEU A 138 -8.35 14.88 3.52
CA LEU A 138 -8.39 14.95 4.98
C LEU A 138 -7.51 16.08 5.54
N ASN A 139 -8.00 16.75 6.55
CA ASN A 139 -7.22 17.67 7.37
C ASN A 139 -6.40 16.88 8.44
N GLU A 140 -5.53 17.59 9.17
CA GLU A 140 -4.64 16.98 10.17
C GLU A 140 -5.40 16.24 11.26
N GLU A 141 -6.47 16.86 11.82
CA GLU A 141 -7.29 16.24 12.87
C GLU A 141 -7.92 14.93 12.41
N GLN A 142 -8.47 14.92 11.21
CA GLN A 142 -9.09 13.73 10.60
C GLN A 142 -8.06 12.62 10.35
N ILE A 143 -6.86 12.97 9.85
CA ILE A 143 -5.76 12.03 9.67
C ILE A 143 -5.40 11.39 11.02
N ARG A 144 -5.17 12.19 12.07
CA ARG A 144 -4.83 11.70 13.41
C ARG A 144 -5.91 10.78 13.97
N ARG A 145 -7.18 11.18 13.82
CA ARG A 145 -8.31 10.38 14.32
C ARG A 145 -8.43 9.02 13.64
N VAL A 146 -8.29 8.96 12.31
CA VAL A 146 -8.34 7.68 11.59
C VAL A 146 -7.10 6.81 11.90
N CYS A 147 -5.93 7.40 12.12
CA CYS A 147 -4.74 6.68 12.59
C CYS A 147 -4.99 5.99 13.94
N ASP A 148 -5.62 6.68 14.91
CA ASP A 148 -5.94 6.07 16.21
C ASP A 148 -6.95 4.93 16.07
N ILE A 149 -7.99 5.11 15.27
CA ILE A 149 -8.96 4.04 14.98
C ILE A 149 -8.27 2.84 14.31
N ALA A 150 -7.36 3.08 13.36
CA ALA A 150 -6.61 2.01 12.70
C ALA A 150 -5.81 1.16 13.69
N VAL A 151 -5.13 1.81 14.65
CA VAL A 151 -4.43 1.11 15.74
C VAL A 151 -5.40 0.32 16.62
N GLU A 152 -6.51 0.96 17.02
CA GLU A 152 -7.53 0.36 17.90
C GLU A 152 -8.11 -0.94 17.32
N VAL A 153 -8.42 -0.95 16.03
CA VAL A 153 -9.06 -2.11 15.36
C VAL A 153 -8.08 -3.17 14.86
N GLY A 154 -6.77 -2.93 15.00
CA GLY A 154 -5.74 -3.91 14.63
C GLY A 154 -5.33 -3.89 13.15
N MET A 155 -5.45 -2.74 12.45
CA MET A 155 -4.83 -2.57 11.14
C MET A 155 -3.31 -2.77 11.27
N LYS A 156 -2.70 -3.42 10.29
CA LYS A 156 -1.25 -3.60 10.27
C LYS A 156 -0.52 -2.35 9.76
N TRP A 157 -1.15 -1.59 8.86
CA TRP A 157 -0.56 -0.45 8.16
C TRP A 157 -1.55 0.69 8.02
N VAL A 158 -1.03 1.93 8.09
CA VAL A 158 -1.69 3.11 7.54
C VAL A 158 -1.04 3.44 6.20
N LYS A 159 -1.85 3.59 5.15
CA LYS A 159 -1.41 3.97 3.80
C LYS A 159 -1.94 5.36 3.44
N THR A 160 -1.13 6.19 2.81
CA THR A 160 -1.48 7.59 2.55
C THR A 160 -2.57 7.76 1.51
N SER A 161 -2.43 7.15 0.34
CA SER A 161 -3.25 7.52 -0.83
C SER A 161 -3.46 6.36 -1.80
N THR A 162 -4.50 6.48 -2.63
CA THR A 162 -4.82 5.54 -3.71
C THR A 162 -4.00 5.78 -4.98
N GLY A 163 -3.51 7.00 -5.18
CA GLY A 163 -2.95 7.47 -6.45
C GLY A 163 -3.98 7.90 -7.48
N TRP A 164 -5.28 8.02 -7.11
CA TRP A 164 -6.37 8.51 -7.96
C TRP A 164 -6.78 9.94 -7.62
N ALA A 165 -6.49 10.40 -6.41
CA ALA A 165 -6.70 11.80 -6.04
C ALA A 165 -5.69 12.73 -6.73
N PRO A 166 -6.00 14.03 -6.86
CA PRO A 166 -5.12 15.01 -7.52
C PRO A 166 -3.73 15.13 -6.89
N THR A 167 -3.61 14.89 -5.56
CA THR A 167 -2.31 14.87 -4.86
C THR A 167 -2.14 13.55 -4.12
N GLY A 168 -0.90 13.07 -4.04
CA GLY A 168 -0.54 11.86 -3.30
C GLY A 168 0.10 12.17 -1.94
N ALA A 169 1.07 11.33 -1.56
CA ALA A 169 1.82 11.49 -0.33
C ALA A 169 2.71 12.73 -0.38
N THR A 170 2.74 13.49 0.72
CA THR A 170 3.69 14.58 0.95
C THR A 170 4.44 14.34 2.26
N VAL A 171 5.67 14.86 2.36
CA VAL A 171 6.45 14.78 3.60
C VAL A 171 5.67 15.33 4.80
N GLU A 172 4.95 16.44 4.61
CA GLU A 172 4.10 17.04 5.64
C GLU A 172 3.03 16.06 6.16
N LYS A 173 2.23 15.47 5.24
CA LYS A 173 1.17 14.51 5.62
C LYS A 173 1.75 13.26 6.28
N VAL A 174 2.88 12.76 5.79
CA VAL A 174 3.55 11.61 6.38
C VAL A 174 4.12 11.93 7.76
N SER A 175 4.64 13.13 7.99
CA SER A 175 5.10 13.58 9.31
C SER A 175 3.96 13.59 10.33
N ILE A 176 2.75 14.04 9.95
CA ILE A 176 1.55 13.99 10.80
C ILE A 176 1.21 12.53 11.18
N ILE A 177 1.24 11.62 10.20
CA ILE A 177 0.97 10.20 10.42
C ILE A 177 2.03 9.59 11.34
N ALA A 178 3.31 9.83 11.08
CA ALA A 178 4.42 9.30 11.87
C ALA A 178 4.36 9.78 13.33
N ASP A 179 4.12 11.08 13.52
CA ASP A 179 3.95 11.67 14.85
C ASP A 179 2.75 11.08 15.61
N GLN A 180 1.63 10.84 14.92
CA GLN A 180 0.46 10.22 15.54
C GLN A 180 0.67 8.76 15.86
N LEU A 181 1.25 7.98 14.95
CA LEU A 181 1.41 6.54 15.14
C LEU A 181 2.52 6.17 16.12
N LYS A 182 3.62 6.92 16.16
CA LYS A 182 4.77 6.66 17.05
C LYS A 182 5.23 5.20 17.02
N GLY A 183 5.20 4.59 15.85
CA GLY A 183 5.62 3.19 15.65
C GLY A 183 4.64 2.12 16.14
N ARG A 184 3.42 2.47 16.56
CA ARG A 184 2.39 1.49 17.00
C ARG A 184 1.95 0.54 15.88
N ILE A 185 1.87 1.05 14.65
CA ILE A 185 1.69 0.29 13.41
C ILE A 185 2.54 0.93 12.31
N ASP A 186 2.77 0.21 11.23
CA ASP A 186 3.67 0.63 10.17
C ASP A 186 3.03 1.64 9.19
N ILE A 187 3.88 2.39 8.47
CA ILE A 187 3.47 3.39 7.49
C ILE A 187 3.79 2.89 6.08
N ASN A 188 2.78 2.91 5.22
CA ASN A 188 2.89 2.70 3.77
C ASN A 188 2.60 4.03 3.07
N VAL A 189 3.40 4.43 2.12
CA VAL A 189 3.17 5.63 1.34
C VAL A 189 2.89 5.27 -0.12
N ALA A 190 1.95 5.98 -0.74
CA ALA A 190 1.60 5.83 -2.15
C ALA A 190 1.11 7.15 -2.74
N GLY A 191 1.14 7.22 -4.08
CA GLY A 191 0.73 8.41 -4.83
C GLY A 191 1.87 9.40 -5.04
N GLY A 192 2.35 9.51 -6.28
CA GLY A 192 3.33 10.52 -6.69
C GLY A 192 4.80 10.23 -6.36
N ILE A 193 5.13 9.06 -5.80
CA ILE A 193 6.51 8.70 -5.48
C ILE A 193 7.19 8.15 -6.73
N SER A 194 8.24 8.84 -7.21
CA SER A 194 8.89 8.50 -8.47
C SER A 194 10.41 8.69 -8.50
N ASP A 195 11.02 9.05 -7.37
CA ASP A 195 12.46 9.32 -7.26
C ASP A 195 13.03 8.87 -5.92
N LEU A 196 14.33 8.59 -5.92
CA LEU A 196 15.05 8.05 -4.77
C LEU A 196 15.17 9.05 -3.61
N ALA A 197 15.29 10.34 -3.90
CA ALA A 197 15.42 11.36 -2.85
C ALA A 197 14.15 11.45 -2.01
N THR A 198 12.98 11.42 -2.65
CA THR A 198 11.68 11.35 -1.98
C THR A 198 11.55 10.06 -1.15
N VAL A 199 11.95 8.90 -1.70
CA VAL A 199 11.94 7.62 -0.99
C VAL A 199 12.80 7.68 0.27
N SER A 200 14.05 8.16 0.18
CA SER A 200 14.97 8.28 1.32
C SER A 200 14.40 9.20 2.41
N ALA A 201 13.90 10.40 2.03
CA ALA A 201 13.31 11.33 2.99
C ALA A 201 12.11 10.71 3.75
N LEU A 202 11.24 9.97 3.05
CA LEU A 202 10.10 9.29 3.66
C LEU A 202 10.54 8.09 4.53
N TYR A 203 11.56 7.36 4.11
CA TYR A 203 12.12 6.26 4.91
C TYR A 203 12.65 6.74 6.27
N GLN A 204 13.31 7.90 6.31
CA GLN A 204 13.78 8.55 7.54
C GLN A 204 12.64 8.93 8.49
N LEU A 205 11.43 9.18 7.97
CA LEU A 205 10.20 9.40 8.77
C LEU A 205 9.56 8.09 9.29
N GLY A 206 10.21 6.95 9.09
CA GLY A 206 9.68 5.66 9.56
C GLY A 206 8.82 4.91 8.55
N VAL A 207 8.73 5.37 7.30
CA VAL A 207 8.05 4.62 6.24
C VAL A 207 8.79 3.32 5.94
N ARG A 208 8.05 2.22 5.79
CA ARG A 208 8.61 0.88 5.52
C ARG A 208 7.97 0.17 4.32
N ARG A 209 7.01 0.83 3.64
CA ARG A 209 6.40 0.32 2.40
C ARG A 209 6.13 1.50 1.45
N PHE A 210 6.37 1.28 0.16
CA PHE A 210 6.26 2.28 -0.90
C PHE A 210 5.38 1.76 -2.04
N GLY A 211 4.17 2.28 -2.16
CA GLY A 211 3.27 1.99 -3.28
C GLY A 211 3.68 2.80 -4.51
N MET A 212 4.17 2.12 -5.54
CA MET A 212 4.74 2.75 -6.73
C MET A 212 4.25 2.08 -8.01
N SER A 213 4.15 2.86 -9.10
CA SER A 213 3.85 2.33 -10.42
C SER A 213 5.06 1.61 -11.03
N HIS A 214 4.81 0.75 -12.04
CA HIS A 214 5.87 0.03 -12.76
C HIS A 214 7.00 0.95 -13.25
N GLY A 215 6.68 2.07 -13.89
CA GLY A 215 7.69 3.00 -14.39
C GLY A 215 8.52 3.66 -13.29
N ALA A 216 7.88 4.03 -12.17
CA ALA A 216 8.57 4.61 -11.02
C ALA A 216 9.53 3.60 -10.37
N VAL A 217 9.09 2.36 -10.16
CA VAL A 217 9.93 1.29 -9.60
C VAL A 217 11.12 1.00 -10.51
N THR A 218 10.90 0.84 -11.82
CA THR A 218 11.97 0.58 -12.78
C THR A 218 13.05 1.67 -12.74
N LYS A 219 12.64 2.94 -12.67
CA LYS A 219 13.56 4.08 -12.58
C LYS A 219 14.39 4.03 -11.30
N VAL A 220 13.76 3.84 -10.14
CA VAL A 220 14.46 3.83 -8.84
C VAL A 220 15.38 2.61 -8.71
N LEU A 221 14.95 1.43 -9.16
CA LEU A 221 15.80 0.24 -9.16
C LEU A 221 17.03 0.42 -10.05
N ALA A 222 16.87 1.00 -11.25
CA ALA A 222 17.99 1.27 -12.16
C ALA A 222 18.99 2.27 -11.56
N GLU A 223 18.50 3.30 -10.85
CA GLU A 223 19.33 4.27 -10.15
C GLU A 223 20.12 3.60 -9.01
N LEU A 224 19.47 2.75 -8.20
CA LEU A 224 20.12 2.02 -7.12
C LEU A 224 21.13 0.95 -7.61
N GLU A 225 20.91 0.38 -8.78
CA GLU A 225 21.91 -0.53 -9.37
C GLU A 225 23.21 0.18 -9.75
N GLN A 226 23.13 1.44 -10.18
CA GLN A 226 24.27 2.28 -10.55
C GLN A 226 24.88 3.04 -9.37
N HIS A 227 24.05 3.45 -8.41
CA HIS A 227 24.38 4.34 -7.30
C HIS A 227 23.82 3.87 -5.97
N PRO A 228 24.25 2.69 -5.44
CA PRO A 228 23.74 2.15 -4.18
C PRO A 228 24.01 3.06 -2.97
N GLU A 229 25.04 3.89 -3.06
CA GLU A 229 25.42 4.87 -2.03
C GLU A 229 24.38 5.98 -1.82
N ARG A 230 23.44 6.16 -2.76
CA ARG A 230 22.37 7.17 -2.64
C ARG A 230 21.25 6.78 -1.69
N PHE A 231 21.24 5.56 -1.19
CA PHE A 231 20.31 5.13 -0.14
C PHE A 231 21.09 4.42 0.98
N PRO A 232 21.91 5.16 1.73
CA PRO A 232 22.81 4.59 2.73
C PRO A 232 22.06 3.92 3.88
N GLU A 233 20.81 4.33 4.18
CA GLU A 233 20.00 3.75 5.24
C GLU A 233 19.68 2.26 5.03
N LEU A 234 19.74 1.78 3.79
CA LEU A 234 19.58 0.36 3.48
C LEU A 234 20.89 -0.44 3.53
N ASN A 235 22.01 0.23 3.75
CA ASN A 235 23.33 -0.40 3.81
C ASN A 235 23.79 -0.68 5.25
N VAL A 236 23.00 -0.32 6.25
CA VAL A 236 23.31 -0.59 7.67
C VAL A 236 22.91 -2.03 7.99
N ASP A 237 23.89 -2.83 8.46
CA ASP A 237 23.71 -4.20 8.95
C ASP A 237 22.89 -4.28 10.24
#